data_16d536c8abc01c5b57b9f8c162111020
#
_entry.id   16d536c8abc01c5b57b9f8c162111020
#
_cell.length_a   1.000
_cell.length_b   1.000
_cell.length_c   1.000
_cell.angle_alpha   90.00
_cell.angle_beta   90.00
_cell.angle_gamma   90.00
#
_symmetry.space_group_name_H-M   'P 1'
#
loop_
_entity.id
_entity.type
_entity.pdbx_description
1 polymer ?
#
loop_
_entity_poly.entity_id
_entity_poly.type
_entity_poly.pdbx_seq_one_letter_code
_entity_poly.pdbx_strand_id
1 'polypeptide(L)'
;TEEEGWYQDDKMEGTWLNYNELGDLTTSTVYFDNNLHGIRTEYYPNGKVYNETIYNSGWIEEFIQYDTTGKVINHREFPNATGKQIVLNLNGKPYSESYYFNGDLHGELKFFFPDGRVNTVQYYKHGIQDSIYRSYYVNGKIATEGQYKWGNRSGTWKSYYNTGVVNTVENYTFGELNGKKFTYYENGKLDSESEMFSGDRHGIMKRFDESGNLAYQLRYENDLPVAYSYFDKTGKLVPEIPIPGGTGAVKTYFSNGNLSAQFTFKDGKTYGDNLYYHFNGKLRISSKDSCSVTSGPYKTYYANGQLKNDYPFLYDNLHGFYKEYSEKGVLLEE
;
A
#
# COMPACT_ATOMS: atom_id res chain seq x y z
N THR A 1 -0.14 -15.59 15.67
CA THR A 1 0.71 -16.78 15.46
C THR A 1 1.45 -17.09 16.74
N GLU A 2 1.34 -18.31 17.22
CA GLU A 2 2.16 -18.82 18.32
C GLU A 2 3.36 -19.53 17.73
N GLU A 3 4.52 -19.41 18.40
CA GLU A 3 5.78 -20.02 17.99
C GLU A 3 6.34 -20.83 19.15
N GLU A 4 6.81 -22.05 18.88
CA GLU A 4 7.45 -22.92 19.85
C GLU A 4 8.83 -23.32 19.36
N GLY A 5 9.84 -23.23 20.24
CA GLY A 5 11.22 -23.61 19.97
C GLY A 5 12.07 -23.35 21.19
N TRP A 6 13.37 -23.58 21.08
CA TRP A 6 14.27 -23.33 22.18
C TRP A 6 15.58 -22.67 21.72
N TYR A 7 16.21 -21.98 22.66
CA TYR A 7 17.47 -21.29 22.45
C TYR A 7 18.59 -22.01 23.24
N GLN A 8 19.78 -22.06 22.64
CA GLN A 8 21.01 -22.37 23.31
C GLN A 8 21.97 -21.19 23.12
N ASP A 9 22.47 -20.62 24.21
CA ASP A 9 23.38 -19.47 24.19
C ASP A 9 22.85 -18.28 23.31
N ASP A 10 21.55 -17.92 23.50
CA ASP A 10 20.83 -16.91 22.75
C ASP A 10 20.68 -17.19 21.24
N LYS A 11 20.90 -18.41 20.80
CA LYS A 11 20.75 -18.85 19.41
C LYS A 11 19.61 -19.84 19.26
N MET A 12 18.86 -19.70 18.17
CA MET A 12 17.83 -20.67 17.78
C MET A 12 18.48 -22.02 17.52
N GLU A 13 17.94 -23.07 18.12
CA GLU A 13 18.46 -24.42 18.02
C GLU A 13 17.34 -25.45 17.91
N GLY A 14 17.57 -26.52 17.13
CA GLY A 14 16.60 -27.59 16.95
C GLY A 14 15.35 -27.20 16.17
N THR A 15 14.23 -27.85 16.46
CA THR A 15 12.97 -27.67 15.73
C THR A 15 12.16 -26.53 16.31
N TRP A 16 11.72 -25.63 15.43
CA TRP A 16 10.83 -24.52 15.69
C TRP A 16 9.51 -24.73 14.98
N LEU A 17 8.40 -24.56 15.69
CA LEU A 17 7.04 -24.79 15.21
C LEU A 17 6.28 -23.47 15.21
N ASN A 18 5.56 -23.17 14.11
CA ASN A 18 4.70 -22.01 14.02
C ASN A 18 3.26 -22.45 13.76
N TYR A 19 2.32 -21.81 14.46
CA TYR A 19 0.88 -22.10 14.40
C TYR A 19 0.11 -20.86 13.92
N ASN A 20 -1.04 -21.09 13.30
CA ASN A 20 -1.99 -20.03 12.98
C ASN A 20 -2.84 -19.63 14.21
N GLU A 21 -3.75 -18.67 14.06
CA GLU A 21 -4.67 -18.21 15.12
C GLU A 21 -5.66 -19.30 15.58
N LEU A 22 -5.86 -20.34 14.79
CA LEU A 22 -6.72 -21.48 15.13
C LEU A 22 -5.97 -22.61 15.84
N GLY A 23 -4.63 -22.48 16.01
CA GLY A 23 -3.76 -23.49 16.59
C GLY A 23 -3.30 -24.56 15.62
N ASP A 24 -3.55 -24.42 14.31
CA ASP A 24 -3.05 -25.38 13.31
C ASP A 24 -1.57 -25.12 13.03
N LEU A 25 -0.77 -26.19 12.97
CA LEU A 25 0.64 -26.11 12.59
C LEU A 25 0.77 -25.64 11.13
N THR A 26 1.50 -24.55 10.93
CA THR A 26 1.74 -23.96 9.60
C THR A 26 3.13 -24.25 9.08
N THR A 27 4.16 -24.22 9.96
CA THR A 27 5.54 -24.52 9.57
C THR A 27 6.28 -25.24 10.70
N SER A 28 7.19 -26.13 10.30
CA SER A 28 8.23 -26.71 11.16
C SER A 28 9.58 -26.40 10.52
N THR A 29 10.50 -25.83 11.27
CA THR A 29 11.81 -25.37 10.76
C THR A 29 12.91 -25.84 11.68
N VAL A 30 13.98 -26.40 11.14
CA VAL A 30 15.14 -26.82 11.94
C VAL A 30 16.23 -25.77 11.86
N TYR A 31 16.78 -25.39 13.02
CA TYR A 31 17.88 -24.44 13.16
C TYR A 31 19.09 -25.10 13.83
N PHE A 32 20.26 -24.64 13.44
CA PHE A 32 21.52 -24.88 14.08
C PHE A 32 22.32 -23.57 14.14
N ASP A 33 22.63 -23.12 15.34
CA ASP A 33 23.39 -21.86 15.55
C ASP A 33 22.78 -20.64 14.84
N ASN A 34 21.43 -20.42 14.96
CA ASN A 34 20.59 -19.44 14.26
C ASN A 34 20.47 -19.62 12.74
N ASN A 35 21.10 -20.63 12.15
CA ASN A 35 21.01 -20.86 10.71
C ASN A 35 19.99 -21.95 10.41
N LEU A 36 19.26 -21.81 9.31
CA LEU A 36 18.44 -22.89 8.77
C LEU A 36 19.32 -24.09 8.47
N HIS A 37 19.01 -25.24 9.08
CA HIS A 37 19.77 -26.45 8.91
C HIS A 37 18.85 -27.69 8.99
N GLY A 38 18.85 -28.52 7.96
CA GLY A 38 17.90 -29.62 7.84
C GLY A 38 16.61 -29.19 7.13
N ILE A 39 15.48 -29.77 7.50
CA ILE A 39 14.21 -29.62 6.76
C ILE A 39 13.37 -28.48 7.36
N ARG A 40 12.92 -27.60 6.49
CA ARG A 40 11.78 -26.72 6.74
C ARG A 40 10.56 -27.29 6.03
N THR A 41 9.51 -27.59 6.79
CA THR A 41 8.24 -28.14 6.28
C THR A 41 7.15 -27.10 6.41
N GLU A 42 6.38 -26.87 5.36
CA GLU A 42 5.15 -26.07 5.36
C GLU A 42 3.94 -26.99 5.19
N TYR A 43 2.83 -26.65 5.85
CA TYR A 43 1.65 -27.51 5.91
C TYR A 43 0.44 -26.85 5.27
N TYR A 44 -0.40 -27.68 4.65
CA TYR A 44 -1.77 -27.30 4.27
C TYR A 44 -2.65 -27.12 5.53
N PRO A 45 -3.78 -26.39 5.44
CA PRO A 45 -4.73 -26.28 6.55
C PRO A 45 -5.29 -27.62 7.05
N ASN A 46 -5.20 -28.69 6.26
CA ASN A 46 -5.60 -30.06 6.65
C ASN A 46 -4.50 -30.85 7.36
N GLY A 47 -3.37 -30.21 7.70
CA GLY A 47 -2.22 -30.79 8.40
C GLY A 47 -1.29 -31.63 7.53
N LYS A 48 -1.58 -31.80 6.23
CA LYS A 48 -0.66 -32.49 5.31
C LYS A 48 0.47 -31.58 4.86
N VAL A 49 1.61 -32.17 4.54
CA VAL A 49 2.78 -31.43 4.02
C VAL A 49 2.45 -30.78 2.69
N TYR A 50 2.69 -29.46 2.59
CA TYR A 50 2.60 -28.67 1.39
C TYR A 50 3.92 -28.67 0.63
N ASN A 51 5.00 -28.32 1.31
CA ASN A 51 6.34 -28.41 0.75
C ASN A 51 7.39 -28.69 1.85
N GLU A 52 8.53 -29.17 1.41
CA GLU A 52 9.74 -29.32 2.20
C GLU A 52 10.88 -28.60 1.47
N THR A 53 11.67 -27.84 2.23
CA THR A 53 12.89 -27.22 1.74
C THR A 53 14.03 -27.69 2.63
N ILE A 54 15.05 -28.29 2.04
CA ILE A 54 16.23 -28.80 2.74
C ILE A 54 17.31 -27.72 2.68
N TYR A 55 17.83 -27.40 3.87
CA TYR A 55 18.88 -26.40 4.06
C TYR A 55 20.12 -27.00 4.68
N ASN A 56 21.27 -26.51 4.29
CA ASN A 56 22.55 -26.76 4.91
C ASN A 56 23.23 -25.44 5.27
N SER A 57 23.32 -25.16 6.58
CA SER A 57 23.92 -23.91 7.10
C SER A 57 23.36 -22.62 6.43
N GLY A 58 22.04 -22.56 6.26
CA GLY A 58 21.31 -21.47 5.65
C GLY A 58 21.18 -21.56 4.12
N TRP A 59 21.87 -22.48 3.46
CA TRP A 59 21.87 -22.62 2.00
C TRP A 59 20.87 -23.68 1.55
N ILE A 60 20.04 -23.36 0.58
CA ILE A 60 19.07 -24.27 -0.01
C ILE A 60 19.79 -25.37 -0.81
N GLU A 61 19.45 -26.63 -0.55
CA GLU A 61 19.95 -27.80 -1.27
C GLU A 61 18.87 -28.45 -2.13
N GLU A 62 17.63 -28.51 -1.60
CA GLU A 62 16.54 -29.22 -2.26
C GLU A 62 15.17 -28.59 -1.91
N PHE A 63 14.24 -28.67 -2.84
CA PHE A 63 12.85 -28.27 -2.65
C PHE A 63 11.92 -29.35 -3.21
N ILE A 64 10.96 -29.81 -2.39
CA ILE A 64 9.98 -30.82 -2.74
C ILE A 64 8.60 -30.25 -2.43
N GLN A 65 7.67 -30.34 -3.37
CA GLN A 65 6.29 -29.91 -3.17
C GLN A 65 5.32 -31.05 -3.40
N TYR A 66 4.30 -31.11 -2.56
CA TYR A 66 3.28 -32.15 -2.55
C TYR A 66 1.90 -31.60 -2.87
N ASP A 67 1.03 -32.43 -3.44
CA ASP A 67 -0.40 -32.14 -3.53
C ASP A 67 -1.12 -32.49 -2.21
N THR A 68 -2.42 -32.19 -2.13
CA THR A 68 -3.25 -32.47 -0.94
C THR A 68 -3.41 -33.96 -0.62
N THR A 69 -2.99 -34.86 -1.52
CA THR A 69 -2.96 -36.31 -1.30
C THR A 69 -1.63 -36.78 -0.70
N GLY A 70 -0.59 -35.98 -0.77
CA GLY A 70 0.79 -36.27 -0.36
C GLY A 70 1.64 -36.79 -1.52
N LYS A 71 1.18 -36.67 -2.77
CA LYS A 71 1.98 -37.01 -3.96
C LYS A 71 2.90 -35.86 -4.32
N VAL A 72 4.17 -36.17 -4.62
CA VAL A 72 5.14 -35.18 -5.14
C VAL A 72 4.68 -34.65 -6.48
N ILE A 73 4.55 -33.33 -6.57
CA ILE A 73 4.16 -32.59 -7.81
C ILE A 73 5.27 -31.69 -8.33
N ASN A 74 6.29 -31.41 -7.54
CA ASN A 74 7.45 -30.62 -7.93
C ASN A 74 8.67 -31.01 -7.10
N HIS A 75 9.82 -31.11 -7.74
CA HIS A 75 11.09 -31.42 -7.09
C HIS A 75 12.22 -30.65 -7.80
N ARG A 76 13.10 -30.02 -7.01
CA ARG A 76 14.25 -29.25 -7.49
C ARG A 76 15.43 -29.44 -6.57
N GLU A 77 16.59 -29.67 -7.17
CA GLU A 77 17.89 -29.67 -6.51
C GLU A 77 18.62 -28.34 -6.80
N PHE A 78 19.43 -27.89 -5.87
CA PHE A 78 20.18 -26.63 -5.96
C PHE A 78 21.68 -26.91 -5.80
N PRO A 79 22.36 -27.45 -6.82
CA PRO A 79 23.79 -27.70 -6.76
C PRO A 79 24.55 -26.40 -6.46
N ASN A 80 25.42 -26.44 -5.42
CA ASN A 80 26.09 -25.25 -4.87
C ASN A 80 25.11 -24.14 -4.48
N ALA A 81 23.95 -24.51 -3.95
CA ALA A 81 22.85 -23.58 -3.57
C ALA A 81 22.46 -22.63 -4.71
N THR A 82 22.52 -23.09 -5.97
CA THR A 82 22.23 -22.28 -7.16
C THR A 82 21.17 -22.98 -8.01
N GLY A 83 20.14 -22.22 -8.41
CA GLY A 83 19.07 -22.77 -9.23
C GLY A 83 17.79 -21.96 -9.21
N LYS A 84 16.82 -22.41 -10.02
CA LYS A 84 15.49 -21.83 -10.09
C LYS A 84 14.52 -22.67 -9.24
N GLN A 85 13.89 -22.01 -8.25
CA GLN A 85 12.75 -22.57 -7.50
C GLN A 85 11.45 -22.14 -8.19
N ILE A 86 10.52 -23.05 -8.34
CA ILE A 86 9.16 -22.81 -8.78
C ILE A 86 8.25 -23.40 -7.72
N VAL A 87 7.34 -22.61 -7.16
CA VAL A 87 6.28 -23.07 -6.27
C VAL A 87 4.98 -23.11 -7.09
N LEU A 88 4.23 -24.20 -7.00
CA LEU A 88 2.99 -24.40 -7.75
C LEU A 88 1.75 -24.15 -6.87
N ASN A 89 0.71 -23.60 -7.48
CA ASN A 89 -0.64 -23.58 -6.93
C ASN A 89 -1.27 -24.99 -6.99
N LEU A 90 -2.37 -25.20 -6.28
CA LEU A 90 -3.16 -26.44 -6.32
C LEU A 90 -3.68 -26.81 -7.73
N ASN A 91 -3.80 -25.83 -8.61
CA ASN A 91 -4.21 -26.04 -10.02
C ASN A 91 -3.02 -26.39 -10.95
N GLY A 92 -1.82 -26.60 -10.41
CA GLY A 92 -0.59 -26.92 -11.12
C GLY A 92 0.09 -25.74 -11.85
N LYS A 93 -0.48 -24.51 -11.74
CA LYS A 93 0.17 -23.31 -12.29
C LYS A 93 1.16 -22.73 -11.30
N PRO A 94 2.19 -21.99 -11.74
CA PRO A 94 3.12 -21.31 -10.84
C PRO A 94 2.38 -20.36 -9.88
N TYR A 95 2.76 -20.39 -8.60
CA TYR A 95 2.49 -19.37 -7.60
C TYR A 95 3.64 -18.37 -7.53
N SER A 96 4.88 -18.89 -7.50
CA SER A 96 6.09 -18.06 -7.55
C SER A 96 7.22 -18.74 -8.31
N GLU A 97 8.10 -17.90 -8.84
CA GLU A 97 9.39 -18.28 -9.43
C GLU A 97 10.48 -17.41 -8.81
N SER A 98 11.52 -18.03 -8.30
CA SER A 98 12.70 -17.35 -7.74
C SER A 98 13.97 -18.00 -8.26
N TYR A 99 15.08 -17.26 -8.23
CA TYR A 99 16.39 -17.77 -8.59
C TYR A 99 17.34 -17.52 -7.42
N TYR A 100 18.10 -18.56 -7.08
CA TYR A 100 19.15 -18.53 -6.06
C TYR A 100 20.52 -18.64 -6.71
N PHE A 101 21.47 -17.88 -6.19
CA PHE A 101 22.88 -17.95 -6.57
C PHE A 101 23.74 -17.97 -5.33
N ASN A 102 24.51 -19.07 -5.13
CA ASN A 102 25.31 -19.31 -3.92
C ASN A 102 24.49 -19.13 -2.62
N GLY A 103 23.27 -19.64 -2.58
CA GLY A 103 22.36 -19.58 -1.44
C GLY A 103 21.54 -18.31 -1.29
N ASP A 104 21.94 -17.24 -1.95
CA ASP A 104 21.21 -15.97 -1.92
C ASP A 104 20.12 -15.90 -2.99
N LEU A 105 19.00 -15.29 -2.66
CA LEU A 105 18.02 -14.86 -3.67
C LEU A 105 18.68 -13.87 -4.61
N HIS A 106 18.69 -14.17 -5.91
CA HIS A 106 19.42 -13.42 -6.92
C HIS A 106 18.65 -13.34 -8.23
N GLY A 107 18.65 -12.18 -8.90
CA GLY A 107 17.90 -11.99 -10.13
C GLY A 107 16.41 -11.79 -9.90
N GLU A 108 15.59 -12.37 -10.77
CA GLU A 108 14.16 -12.12 -10.81
C GLU A 108 13.38 -13.02 -9.84
N LEU A 109 12.51 -12.39 -9.03
CA LEU A 109 11.46 -13.06 -8.27
C LEU A 109 10.11 -12.66 -8.85
N LYS A 110 9.30 -13.64 -9.24
CA LYS A 110 7.95 -13.45 -9.75
C LYS A 110 6.91 -14.09 -8.83
N PHE A 111 5.81 -13.41 -8.65
CA PHE A 111 4.56 -13.99 -8.14
C PHE A 111 3.51 -13.98 -9.25
N PHE A 112 2.60 -14.93 -9.19
CA PHE A 112 1.56 -15.11 -10.20
C PHE A 112 0.17 -15.10 -9.57
N PHE A 113 -0.82 -14.64 -10.31
CA PHE A 113 -2.21 -14.87 -10.00
C PHE A 113 -2.57 -16.36 -10.18
N PRO A 114 -3.67 -16.85 -9.56
CA PRO A 114 -4.09 -18.26 -9.72
C PRO A 114 -4.34 -18.69 -11.16
N ASP A 115 -4.60 -17.77 -12.08
CA ASP A 115 -4.78 -18.04 -13.51
C ASP A 115 -3.44 -18.15 -14.28
N GLY A 116 -2.29 -17.89 -13.60
CA GLY A 116 -0.94 -17.98 -14.16
C GLY A 116 -0.43 -16.67 -14.77
N ARG A 117 -1.19 -15.58 -14.74
CA ARG A 117 -0.68 -14.26 -15.13
C ARG A 117 0.25 -13.71 -14.05
N VAL A 118 1.25 -12.94 -14.45
CA VAL A 118 2.18 -12.29 -13.52
C VAL A 118 1.42 -11.29 -12.63
N ASN A 119 1.61 -11.42 -11.31
CA ASN A 119 1.11 -10.50 -10.29
C ASN A 119 2.18 -9.47 -9.92
N THR A 120 3.41 -9.94 -9.64
CA THR A 120 4.50 -9.07 -9.19
C THR A 120 5.83 -9.55 -9.76
N VAL A 121 6.69 -8.61 -10.13
CA VAL A 121 8.09 -8.83 -10.51
C VAL A 121 8.96 -7.97 -9.64
N GLN A 122 9.98 -8.57 -9.05
CA GLN A 122 10.99 -7.93 -8.20
C GLN A 122 12.36 -8.47 -8.59
N TYR A 123 13.41 -7.71 -8.27
CA TYR A 123 14.79 -8.13 -8.51
C TYR A 123 15.60 -8.09 -7.24
N TYR A 124 16.47 -9.07 -7.08
CA TYR A 124 17.34 -9.23 -5.94
C TYR A 124 18.79 -9.37 -6.35
N LYS A 125 19.68 -8.89 -5.52
CA LYS A 125 21.11 -9.06 -5.65
C LYS A 125 21.69 -9.45 -4.29
N HIS A 126 22.22 -10.67 -4.19
CA HIS A 126 22.74 -11.21 -2.91
C HIS A 126 21.73 -11.06 -1.75
N GLY A 127 20.51 -11.55 -1.93
CA GLY A 127 19.44 -11.52 -0.94
C GLY A 127 18.81 -10.14 -0.70
N ILE A 128 19.38 -9.07 -1.27
CA ILE A 128 18.90 -7.69 -1.07
C ILE A 128 18.07 -7.26 -2.29
N GLN A 129 16.88 -6.71 -2.05
CA GLN A 129 16.04 -6.19 -3.13
C GLN A 129 16.73 -5.01 -3.83
N ASP A 130 16.87 -5.08 -5.15
CA ASP A 130 17.54 -4.08 -5.98
C ASP A 130 16.85 -3.97 -7.35
N SER A 131 17.05 -2.83 -8.04
CA SER A 131 16.49 -2.59 -9.37
C SER A 131 14.96 -2.46 -9.41
N ILE A 132 14.32 -2.95 -10.49
CA ILE A 132 12.92 -2.71 -10.81
C ILE A 132 11.98 -3.50 -9.90
N TYR A 133 10.89 -2.85 -9.50
CA TYR A 133 9.70 -3.44 -8.92
C TYR A 133 8.50 -3.15 -9.81
N ARG A 134 7.67 -4.15 -10.11
CA ARG A 134 6.36 -3.98 -10.75
C ARG A 134 5.33 -4.91 -10.15
N SER A 135 4.14 -4.39 -9.91
CA SER A 135 2.95 -5.20 -9.62
C SER A 135 1.86 -4.90 -10.65
N TYR A 136 0.95 -5.84 -10.80
CA TYR A 136 -0.10 -5.80 -11.82
C TYR A 136 -1.47 -6.06 -11.20
N TYR A 137 -2.48 -5.46 -11.76
CA TYR A 137 -3.87 -5.81 -11.52
C TYR A 137 -4.23 -7.13 -12.23
N VAL A 138 -5.32 -7.77 -11.78
CA VAL A 138 -5.85 -8.98 -12.43
C VAL A 138 -6.17 -8.76 -13.91
N ASN A 139 -6.49 -7.54 -14.35
CA ASN A 139 -6.70 -7.21 -15.76
C ASN A 139 -5.39 -7.06 -16.58
N GLY A 140 -4.21 -7.29 -15.96
CA GLY A 140 -2.89 -7.21 -16.58
C GLY A 140 -2.27 -5.80 -16.67
N LYS A 141 -2.99 -4.76 -16.26
CA LYS A 141 -2.43 -3.40 -16.20
C LYS A 141 -1.50 -3.26 -15.00
N ILE A 142 -0.51 -2.39 -15.12
CA ILE A 142 0.41 -2.07 -14.02
C ILE A 142 -0.40 -1.45 -12.87
N ALA A 143 -0.19 -1.95 -11.65
CA ALA A 143 -0.73 -1.39 -10.42
C ALA A 143 0.28 -0.47 -9.74
N THR A 144 1.55 -0.88 -9.69
CA THR A 144 2.64 -0.09 -9.07
C THR A 144 3.94 -0.39 -9.80
N GLU A 145 4.77 0.63 -10.00
CA GLU A 145 6.15 0.46 -10.47
C GLU A 145 7.09 1.45 -9.78
N GLY A 146 8.35 1.05 -9.64
CA GLY A 146 9.41 1.84 -9.08
C GLY A 146 10.73 1.09 -9.05
N GLN A 147 11.68 1.59 -8.28
CA GLN A 147 13.00 0.98 -8.13
C GLN A 147 13.36 0.85 -6.66
N TYR A 148 14.06 -0.23 -6.36
CA TYR A 148 14.77 -0.43 -5.09
C TYR A 148 16.27 -0.26 -5.30
N LYS A 149 16.94 0.24 -4.27
CA LYS A 149 18.39 0.28 -4.19
C LYS A 149 18.80 -0.05 -2.77
N TRP A 150 19.60 -1.12 -2.61
CA TRP A 150 20.01 -1.61 -1.29
C TRP A 150 18.82 -1.89 -0.35
N GLY A 151 17.74 -2.52 -0.84
CA GLY A 151 16.54 -2.84 -0.07
C GLY A 151 15.59 -1.67 0.18
N ASN A 152 15.93 -0.45 -0.24
CA ASN A 152 15.13 0.75 -0.01
C ASN A 152 14.50 1.26 -1.31
N ARG A 153 13.28 1.82 -1.23
CA ARG A 153 12.69 2.55 -2.37
C ARG A 153 13.59 3.70 -2.78
N SER A 154 13.79 3.87 -4.09
CA SER A 154 14.66 4.89 -4.65
C SER A 154 14.07 5.47 -5.94
N GLY A 155 14.28 6.77 -6.17
CA GLY A 155 13.78 7.45 -7.36
C GLY A 155 12.26 7.56 -7.40
N THR A 156 11.70 7.62 -8.60
CA THR A 156 10.28 7.83 -8.81
C THR A 156 9.49 6.53 -8.72
N TRP A 157 8.45 6.53 -7.89
CA TRP A 157 7.45 5.48 -7.77
C TRP A 157 6.12 5.97 -8.32
N LYS A 158 5.42 5.09 -9.03
CA LYS A 158 4.10 5.36 -9.57
C LYS A 158 3.13 4.27 -9.15
N SER A 159 1.94 4.67 -8.74
CA SER A 159 0.79 3.78 -8.66
C SER A 159 -0.24 4.17 -9.71
N TYR A 160 -1.10 3.24 -10.04
CA TYR A 160 -2.11 3.42 -11.08
C TYR A 160 -3.47 2.96 -10.58
N TYR A 161 -4.53 3.51 -11.12
CA TYR A 161 -5.86 2.93 -11.01
C TYR A 161 -5.95 1.65 -11.87
N ASN A 162 -6.94 0.80 -11.60
CA ASN A 162 -7.19 -0.40 -12.41
C ASN A 162 -7.55 -0.09 -13.87
N THR A 163 -7.96 1.14 -14.14
CA THR A 163 -8.17 1.71 -15.50
C THR A 163 -6.85 1.96 -16.23
N GLY A 164 -5.70 1.99 -15.51
CA GLY A 164 -4.36 2.30 -16.02
C GLY A 164 -4.00 3.78 -15.99
N VAL A 165 -4.89 4.64 -15.48
CA VAL A 165 -4.60 6.05 -15.22
C VAL A 165 -3.68 6.15 -14.01
N VAL A 166 -2.70 7.06 -14.03
CA VAL A 166 -1.80 7.32 -12.89
C VAL A 166 -2.64 7.75 -11.69
N ASN A 167 -2.41 7.14 -10.53
CA ASN A 167 -3.01 7.52 -9.25
C ASN A 167 -2.04 8.37 -8.43
N THR A 168 -0.79 7.90 -8.21
CA THR A 168 0.21 8.67 -7.47
C THR A 168 1.55 8.68 -8.19
N VAL A 169 2.31 9.76 -7.99
CA VAL A 169 3.74 9.85 -8.33
C VAL A 169 4.45 10.34 -7.09
N GLU A 170 5.42 9.57 -6.63
CA GLU A 170 6.17 9.79 -5.40
C GLU A 170 7.67 9.69 -5.69
N ASN A 171 8.49 10.47 -4.98
CA ASN A 171 9.93 10.40 -5.11
C ASN A 171 10.56 9.97 -3.79
N TYR A 172 11.45 8.98 -3.85
CA TYR A 172 12.10 8.38 -2.69
C TYR A 172 13.60 8.56 -2.74
N THR A 173 14.19 8.84 -1.59
CA THR A 173 15.65 8.89 -1.37
C THR A 173 15.95 8.07 -0.12
N PHE A 174 16.71 6.98 -0.25
CA PHE A 174 17.04 6.06 0.85
C PHE A 174 15.81 5.53 1.61
N GLY A 175 14.72 5.21 0.89
CA GLY A 175 13.50 4.68 1.48
C GLY A 175 12.52 5.75 1.98
N GLU A 176 12.94 6.98 2.13
CA GLU A 176 12.13 8.09 2.59
C GLU A 176 11.53 8.89 1.45
N LEU A 177 10.29 9.36 1.64
CA LEU A 177 9.61 10.21 0.68
C LEU A 177 10.25 11.60 0.68
N ASN A 178 10.81 12.01 -0.47
CA ASN A 178 11.55 13.25 -0.63
C ASN A 178 11.22 13.91 -1.97
N GLY A 179 11.03 15.23 -1.95
CA GLY A 179 10.64 15.99 -3.14
C GLY A 179 9.14 16.01 -3.41
N LYS A 180 8.75 16.17 -4.66
CA LYS A 180 7.33 16.31 -4.99
C LYS A 180 6.58 14.98 -4.97
N LYS A 181 5.37 15.01 -4.38
CA LYS A 181 4.35 13.98 -4.46
C LYS A 181 3.14 14.54 -5.19
N PHE A 182 2.61 13.77 -6.14
CA PHE A 182 1.41 14.09 -6.88
C PHE A 182 0.37 12.99 -6.67
N THR A 183 -0.89 13.39 -6.54
CA THR A 183 -2.03 12.47 -6.64
C THR A 183 -2.96 12.92 -7.75
N TYR A 184 -3.62 11.99 -8.40
CA TYR A 184 -4.49 12.25 -9.53
C TYR A 184 -5.86 11.62 -9.30
N TYR A 185 -6.89 12.23 -9.83
CA TYR A 185 -8.20 11.63 -9.96
C TYR A 185 -8.20 10.54 -11.04
N GLU A 186 -9.18 9.66 -11.02
CA GLU A 186 -9.33 8.60 -12.03
C GLU A 186 -9.54 9.14 -13.45
N ASN A 187 -10.02 10.37 -13.60
CA ASN A 187 -10.10 11.08 -14.87
C ASN A 187 -8.75 11.63 -15.37
N GLY A 188 -7.66 11.38 -14.64
CA GLY A 188 -6.29 11.79 -14.96
C GLY A 188 -5.92 13.22 -14.58
N LYS A 189 -6.87 14.03 -14.05
CA LYS A 189 -6.55 15.37 -13.57
C LYS A 189 -5.87 15.34 -12.22
N LEU A 190 -5.01 16.34 -11.97
CA LEU A 190 -4.30 16.48 -10.71
C LEU A 190 -5.30 16.71 -9.57
N ASP A 191 -5.17 15.89 -8.51
CA ASP A 191 -5.91 16.02 -7.26
C ASP A 191 -5.10 16.81 -6.22
N SER A 192 -3.82 16.46 -6.04
CA SER A 192 -2.94 17.21 -5.15
C SER A 192 -1.47 17.21 -5.60
N GLU A 193 -0.76 18.27 -5.21
CA GLU A 193 0.68 18.41 -5.27
C GLU A 193 1.18 18.76 -3.87
N SER A 194 2.19 18.04 -3.37
CA SER A 194 2.81 18.29 -2.08
C SER A 194 4.32 18.25 -2.21
N GLU A 195 5.01 19.00 -1.37
CA GLU A 195 6.45 18.85 -1.16
C GLU A 195 6.69 18.04 0.10
N MET A 196 7.62 17.08 0.00
CA MET A 196 7.95 16.13 1.06
C MET A 196 9.44 16.27 1.40
N PHE A 197 9.76 16.21 2.66
CA PHE A 197 11.13 16.19 3.17
C PHE A 197 11.25 15.16 4.29
N SER A 198 12.09 14.14 4.08
CA SER A 198 12.28 13.01 5.03
C SER A 198 10.98 12.38 5.52
N GLY A 199 10.02 12.21 4.62
CA GLY A 199 8.72 11.61 4.92
C GLY A 199 7.63 12.59 5.33
N ASP A 200 7.99 13.79 5.82
CA ASP A 200 7.06 14.82 6.28
C ASP A 200 6.67 15.80 5.16
N ARG A 201 5.46 16.34 5.23
CA ARG A 201 5.04 17.46 4.36
C ARG A 201 5.81 18.71 4.77
N HIS A 202 6.46 19.33 3.78
CA HIS A 202 7.20 20.56 3.97
C HIS A 202 6.97 21.47 2.75
N GLY A 203 6.72 22.79 2.95
CA GLY A 203 6.39 23.67 1.85
C GLY A 203 4.91 23.70 1.48
N ILE A 204 4.61 23.95 0.22
CA ILE A 204 3.23 24.17 -0.26
C ILE A 204 2.58 22.89 -0.74
N MET A 205 1.45 22.54 -0.13
CA MET A 205 0.51 21.55 -0.63
C MET A 205 -0.65 22.26 -1.36
N LYS A 206 -0.96 21.83 -2.57
CA LYS A 206 -2.10 22.30 -3.36
C LYS A 206 -3.14 21.19 -3.50
N ARG A 207 -4.41 21.57 -3.42
CA ARG A 207 -5.54 20.67 -3.64
C ARG A 207 -6.41 21.21 -4.76
N PHE A 208 -6.84 20.33 -5.66
CA PHE A 208 -7.65 20.65 -6.81
C PHE A 208 -8.98 19.87 -6.77
N ASP A 209 -9.99 20.35 -7.50
CA ASP A 209 -11.20 19.59 -7.76
C ASP A 209 -11.03 18.68 -8.99
N GLU A 210 -12.01 17.81 -9.25
CA GLU A 210 -12.03 16.88 -10.39
C GLU A 210 -12.06 17.59 -11.77
N SER A 211 -12.33 18.89 -11.80
CA SER A 211 -12.28 19.73 -13.00
C SER A 211 -10.93 20.41 -13.20
N GLY A 212 -10.02 20.31 -12.19
CA GLY A 212 -8.69 20.90 -12.19
C GLY A 212 -8.64 22.33 -11.63
N ASN A 213 -9.71 22.81 -10.98
CA ASN A 213 -9.71 24.11 -10.31
C ASN A 213 -8.99 23.99 -8.96
N LEU A 214 -8.11 24.95 -8.64
CA LEU A 214 -7.48 25.01 -7.33
C LEU A 214 -8.55 25.26 -6.26
N ALA A 215 -8.67 24.32 -5.32
CA ALA A 215 -9.57 24.43 -4.16
C ALA A 215 -8.93 25.24 -3.03
N TYR A 216 -7.66 24.95 -2.71
CA TYR A 216 -6.87 25.64 -1.69
C TYR A 216 -5.39 25.27 -1.75
N GLN A 217 -4.59 26.05 -1.02
CA GLN A 217 -3.20 25.72 -0.68
C GLN A 217 -3.04 25.69 0.83
N LEU A 218 -2.20 24.79 1.33
CA LEU A 218 -1.74 24.74 2.71
C LEU A 218 -0.21 24.81 2.72
N ARG A 219 0.34 25.61 3.60
CA ARG A 219 1.79 25.60 3.87
C ARG A 219 2.07 24.76 5.11
N TYR A 220 3.00 23.83 4.95
CA TYR A 220 3.44 22.91 5.99
C TYR A 220 4.89 23.18 6.40
N GLU A 221 5.18 22.98 7.66
CA GLU A 221 6.51 22.95 8.24
C GLU A 221 6.60 21.67 9.10
N ASN A 222 7.31 20.63 8.60
CA ASN A 222 7.45 19.33 9.26
C ASN A 222 6.09 18.74 9.69
N ASP A 223 5.21 18.50 8.71
CA ASP A 223 3.84 18.02 8.87
C ASP A 223 2.87 18.94 9.64
N LEU A 224 3.35 20.07 10.19
CA LEU A 224 2.49 21.04 10.85
C LEU A 224 1.91 22.03 9.82
N PRO A 225 0.58 22.15 9.65
CA PRO A 225 -0.03 23.16 8.81
C PRO A 225 0.09 24.53 9.51
N VAL A 226 0.77 25.50 8.84
CA VAL A 226 1.08 26.82 9.43
C VAL A 226 0.30 27.95 8.78
N ALA A 227 -0.19 27.77 7.54
CA ALA A 227 -1.00 28.77 6.84
C ALA A 227 -1.79 28.11 5.71
N TYR A 228 -2.80 28.85 5.22
CA TYR A 228 -3.55 28.49 4.01
C TYR A 228 -3.85 29.69 3.13
N SER A 229 -4.11 29.42 1.85
CA SER A 229 -4.58 30.42 0.89
C SER A 229 -5.45 29.78 -0.21
N TYR A 230 -6.10 30.61 -1.02
CA TYR A 230 -7.00 30.22 -2.12
C TYR A 230 -7.09 31.36 -3.13
N PHE A 231 -7.66 31.13 -4.31
CA PHE A 231 -7.91 32.20 -5.29
C PHE A 231 -9.21 32.96 -4.98
N ASP A 232 -9.11 34.29 -4.96
CA ASP A 232 -10.29 35.15 -4.88
C ASP A 232 -11.04 35.22 -6.25
N LYS A 233 -12.16 35.90 -6.28
CA LYS A 233 -13.01 36.06 -7.50
C LYS A 233 -12.32 36.83 -8.65
N THR A 234 -11.19 37.45 -8.40
CA THR A 234 -10.38 38.11 -9.43
C THR A 234 -9.31 37.19 -10.00
N GLY A 235 -9.21 35.97 -9.50
CA GLY A 235 -8.16 34.99 -9.84
C GLY A 235 -6.81 35.27 -9.17
N LYS A 236 -6.78 36.17 -8.19
CA LYS A 236 -5.59 36.48 -7.41
C LYS A 236 -5.52 35.59 -6.18
N LEU A 237 -4.34 35.06 -5.89
CA LEU A 237 -4.11 34.30 -4.65
C LEU A 237 -4.21 35.27 -3.45
N VAL A 238 -5.09 34.94 -2.49
CA VAL A 238 -5.19 35.72 -1.24
C VAL A 238 -3.89 35.57 -0.45
N PRO A 239 -3.49 36.59 0.33
CA PRO A 239 -2.38 36.43 1.28
C PRO A 239 -2.58 35.22 2.18
N GLU A 240 -1.48 34.59 2.59
CA GLU A 240 -1.55 33.47 3.52
C GLU A 240 -2.29 33.83 4.81
N ILE A 241 -3.25 33.01 5.19
CA ILE A 241 -4.01 33.12 6.44
C ILE A 241 -3.34 32.16 7.43
N PRO A 242 -2.80 32.64 8.54
CA PRO A 242 -2.04 31.79 9.47
C PRO A 242 -2.93 30.79 10.19
N ILE A 243 -2.33 29.62 10.54
CA ILE A 243 -2.88 28.59 11.41
C ILE A 243 -1.92 28.46 12.61
N PRO A 244 -2.08 29.30 13.65
CA PRO A 244 -1.14 29.37 14.77
C PRO A 244 -1.03 28.04 15.50
N GLY A 245 0.18 27.50 15.67
CA GLY A 245 0.41 26.22 16.34
C GLY A 245 -0.33 25.04 15.69
N GLY A 246 -0.63 25.14 14.39
CA GLY A 246 -1.40 24.10 13.69
C GLY A 246 -2.84 23.96 14.18
N THR A 247 -3.44 25.00 14.78
CA THR A 247 -4.80 24.96 15.33
C THR A 247 -5.63 26.11 14.76
N GLY A 248 -6.77 25.77 14.15
CA GLY A 248 -7.67 26.78 13.58
C GLY A 248 -8.63 26.22 12.55
N ALA A 249 -9.70 26.95 12.30
CA ALA A 249 -10.64 26.65 11.24
C ALA A 249 -10.11 27.13 9.88
N VAL A 250 -10.18 26.28 8.89
CA VAL A 250 -9.84 26.57 7.49
C VAL A 250 -11.14 26.70 6.71
N LYS A 251 -11.28 27.79 5.98
CA LYS A 251 -12.41 28.03 5.09
C LYS A 251 -11.89 28.67 3.81
N THR A 252 -12.08 27.97 2.69
CA THR A 252 -11.52 28.35 1.40
C THR A 252 -12.59 28.42 0.31
N TYR A 253 -12.27 29.10 -0.79
CA TYR A 253 -13.19 29.34 -1.88
C TYR A 253 -12.51 29.05 -3.22
N PHE A 254 -13.30 28.66 -4.20
CA PHE A 254 -12.90 28.63 -5.60
C PHE A 254 -12.87 30.05 -6.19
N SER A 255 -12.20 30.21 -7.30
CA SER A 255 -12.11 31.49 -8.04
C SER A 255 -13.48 32.05 -8.50
N ASN A 256 -14.52 31.21 -8.57
CA ASN A 256 -15.89 31.65 -8.84
C ASN A 256 -16.63 32.18 -7.60
N GLY A 257 -15.99 32.09 -6.41
CA GLY A 257 -16.51 32.51 -5.11
C GLY A 257 -17.36 31.48 -4.36
N ASN A 258 -17.57 30.31 -4.93
CA ASN A 258 -18.19 29.21 -4.21
C ASN A 258 -17.24 28.62 -3.17
N LEU A 259 -17.80 28.12 -2.04
CA LEU A 259 -17.02 27.43 -1.03
C LEU A 259 -16.32 26.20 -1.66
N SER A 260 -15.03 26.01 -1.37
CA SER A 260 -14.24 24.87 -1.86
C SER A 260 -13.97 23.86 -0.76
N ALA A 261 -13.65 24.32 0.46
CA ALA A 261 -13.43 23.46 1.61
C ALA A 261 -13.71 24.19 2.93
N GLN A 262 -14.13 23.40 3.93
CA GLN A 262 -14.25 23.83 5.32
C GLN A 262 -13.86 22.67 6.24
N PHE A 263 -12.87 22.88 7.09
CA PHE A 263 -12.40 21.89 8.05
C PHE A 263 -11.62 22.59 9.18
N THR A 264 -11.28 21.85 10.22
CA THR A 264 -10.57 22.40 11.38
C THR A 264 -9.33 21.57 11.67
N PHE A 265 -8.25 22.24 11.98
CA PHE A 265 -7.06 21.63 12.59
C PHE A 265 -7.05 21.83 14.10
N LYS A 266 -6.58 20.82 14.81
CA LYS A 266 -6.20 20.89 16.23
C LYS A 266 -4.85 20.19 16.37
N ASP A 267 -3.83 20.93 16.85
CA ASP A 267 -2.47 20.43 17.02
C ASP A 267 -1.91 19.74 15.75
N GLY A 268 -2.14 20.36 14.57
CA GLY A 268 -1.70 19.86 13.27
C GLY A 268 -2.55 18.77 12.65
N LYS A 269 -3.56 18.25 13.34
CA LYS A 269 -4.43 17.15 12.89
C LYS A 269 -5.84 17.62 12.58
N THR A 270 -6.51 17.04 11.58
CA THR A 270 -7.90 17.34 11.26
C THR A 270 -8.80 16.87 12.40
N TYR A 271 -9.79 17.69 12.74
CA TYR A 271 -10.70 17.47 13.86
C TYR A 271 -12.12 18.01 13.56
N GLY A 272 -13.15 17.21 13.85
CA GLY A 272 -14.54 17.57 13.60
C GLY A 272 -14.95 17.31 12.15
N ASP A 273 -15.90 18.11 11.67
CA ASP A 273 -16.46 17.94 10.34
C ASP A 273 -15.53 18.48 9.27
N ASN A 274 -15.30 17.70 8.21
CA ASN A 274 -14.56 18.07 7.02
C ASN A 274 -15.53 18.09 5.84
N LEU A 275 -15.68 19.23 5.22
CA LEU A 275 -16.60 19.48 4.10
C LEU A 275 -15.81 19.97 2.88
N TYR A 276 -15.95 19.27 1.76
CA TYR A 276 -15.35 19.65 0.50
C TYR A 276 -16.44 19.78 -0.57
N TYR A 277 -16.30 20.73 -1.47
CA TYR A 277 -17.34 21.11 -2.40
C TYR A 277 -16.87 20.95 -3.85
N HIS A 278 -17.81 20.75 -4.75
CA HIS A 278 -17.62 20.88 -6.18
C HIS A 278 -17.50 22.35 -6.58
N PHE A 279 -16.91 22.63 -7.74
CA PHE A 279 -16.78 24.01 -8.27
C PHE A 279 -18.14 24.74 -8.39
N ASN A 280 -19.22 24.00 -8.59
CA ASN A 280 -20.60 24.55 -8.61
C ASN A 280 -21.18 24.87 -7.23
N GLY A 281 -20.42 24.67 -6.14
CA GLY A 281 -20.80 24.97 -4.77
C GLY A 281 -21.61 23.87 -4.07
N LYS A 282 -21.94 22.76 -4.74
CA LYS A 282 -22.59 21.62 -4.08
C LYS A 282 -21.57 20.79 -3.32
N LEU A 283 -22.02 20.17 -2.22
CA LEU A 283 -21.19 19.31 -1.39
C LEU A 283 -20.65 18.14 -2.23
N ARG A 284 -19.35 17.83 -2.08
CA ARG A 284 -18.65 16.72 -2.73
C ARG A 284 -18.28 15.61 -1.76
N ILE A 285 -17.74 15.99 -0.60
CA ILE A 285 -17.33 15.05 0.46
C ILE A 285 -17.75 15.65 1.79
N SER A 286 -18.28 14.79 2.68
CA SER A 286 -18.49 15.04 4.09
C SER A 286 -17.90 13.91 4.89
N SER A 287 -17.00 14.23 5.80
CA SER A 287 -16.43 13.27 6.77
C SER A 287 -16.30 13.90 8.14
N LYS A 288 -16.04 13.07 9.14
CA LYS A 288 -15.77 13.52 10.49
C LYS A 288 -14.50 12.87 11.01
N ASP A 289 -13.55 13.69 11.45
CA ASP A 289 -12.27 13.23 11.95
C ASP A 289 -12.10 13.50 13.45
N SER A 290 -11.30 12.64 14.08
CA SER A 290 -10.72 12.87 15.40
C SER A 290 -9.22 12.58 15.32
N CYS A 291 -8.38 13.62 15.49
CA CYS A 291 -6.94 13.51 15.36
C CYS A 291 -6.47 12.92 13.99
N SER A 292 -7.07 13.36 12.90
CA SER A 292 -6.86 12.85 11.51
C SER A 292 -7.28 11.38 11.32
N VAL A 293 -8.06 10.83 12.23
CA VAL A 293 -8.65 9.49 12.13
C VAL A 293 -10.12 9.65 11.81
N THR A 294 -10.58 9.12 10.67
CA THR A 294 -11.98 9.18 10.26
C THR A 294 -12.83 8.24 11.12
N SER A 295 -13.85 8.81 11.79
CA SER A 295 -14.79 8.05 12.61
C SER A 295 -16.20 8.62 12.43
N GLY A 296 -17.08 7.82 11.85
CA GLY A 296 -18.45 8.21 11.50
C GLY A 296 -18.73 8.08 9.99
N PRO A 297 -19.82 8.68 9.51
CA PRO A 297 -20.17 8.59 8.10
C PRO A 297 -19.18 9.38 7.22
N TYR A 298 -18.66 8.71 6.21
CA TYR A 298 -17.93 9.30 5.10
C TYR A 298 -18.83 9.28 3.86
N LYS A 299 -19.28 10.43 3.40
CA LYS A 299 -20.22 10.56 2.30
C LYS A 299 -19.59 11.29 1.13
N THR A 300 -19.81 10.79 -0.06
CA THR A 300 -19.45 11.48 -1.29
C THR A 300 -20.71 11.77 -2.13
N TYR A 301 -20.65 12.82 -2.94
CA TYR A 301 -21.78 13.29 -3.70
C TYR A 301 -21.37 13.59 -5.14
N TYR A 302 -22.25 13.33 -6.08
CA TYR A 302 -22.12 13.77 -7.47
C TYR A 302 -22.22 15.29 -7.60
N ALA A 303 -21.74 15.84 -8.71
CA ALA A 303 -21.82 17.27 -8.99
C ALA A 303 -23.27 17.82 -9.11
N ASN A 304 -24.25 16.95 -9.37
CA ASN A 304 -25.67 17.29 -9.31
C ASN A 304 -26.20 17.37 -7.86
N GLY A 305 -25.38 16.96 -6.83
CA GLY A 305 -25.72 16.95 -5.42
C GLY A 305 -26.34 15.65 -4.92
N GLN A 306 -26.53 14.65 -5.79
CA GLN A 306 -27.01 13.33 -5.42
C GLN A 306 -25.93 12.58 -4.62
N LEU A 307 -26.32 11.88 -3.56
CA LEU A 307 -25.44 11.00 -2.79
C LEU A 307 -24.84 9.93 -3.72
N LYS A 308 -23.53 9.77 -3.68
CA LYS A 308 -22.79 8.76 -4.44
C LYS A 308 -22.42 7.57 -3.56
N ASN A 309 -21.74 7.84 -2.44
CA ASN A 309 -21.32 6.80 -1.52
C ASN A 309 -21.66 7.20 -0.08
N ASP A 310 -22.01 6.22 0.73
CA ASP A 310 -22.17 6.34 2.20
C ASP A 310 -21.40 5.20 2.84
N TYR A 311 -20.22 5.52 3.37
CA TYR A 311 -19.30 4.58 3.97
C TYR A 311 -19.17 4.90 5.47
N PRO A 312 -19.62 4.02 6.37
CA PRO A 312 -19.37 4.19 7.80
C PRO A 312 -17.94 3.78 8.13
N PHE A 313 -17.21 4.67 8.81
CA PHE A 313 -15.87 4.41 9.29
C PHE A 313 -15.81 4.39 10.82
N LEU A 314 -14.97 3.50 11.35
CA LEU A 314 -14.54 3.50 12.74
C LEU A 314 -13.02 3.32 12.76
N TYR A 315 -12.30 4.35 13.26
CA TYR A 315 -10.83 4.37 13.28
C TYR A 315 -10.20 4.03 11.91
N ASP A 316 -10.61 4.76 10.85
CA ASP A 316 -10.18 4.58 9.45
C ASP A 316 -10.54 3.23 8.81
N ASN A 317 -11.25 2.36 9.52
CA ASN A 317 -11.74 1.10 8.97
C ASN A 317 -13.22 1.19 8.60
N LEU A 318 -13.61 0.58 7.50
CA LEU A 318 -15.04 0.39 7.16
C LEU A 318 -15.70 -0.43 8.28
N HIS A 319 -16.81 0.09 8.82
CA HIS A 319 -17.52 -0.53 9.93
C HIS A 319 -19.03 -0.42 9.75
N GLY A 320 -19.68 -1.51 9.36
CA GLY A 320 -21.11 -1.58 9.07
C GLY A 320 -21.41 -1.64 7.58
N PHE A 321 -22.68 -1.37 7.22
CA PHE A 321 -23.11 -1.41 5.83
C PHE A 321 -22.66 -0.17 5.07
N TYR A 322 -22.11 -0.35 3.89
CA TYR A 322 -21.82 0.72 2.95
C TYR A 322 -22.89 0.75 1.85
N LYS A 323 -23.05 1.90 1.20
CA LYS A 323 -24.01 2.07 0.11
C LYS A 323 -23.41 2.86 -1.03
N GLU A 324 -23.66 2.38 -2.24
CA GLU A 324 -23.30 3.08 -3.47
C GLU A 324 -24.54 3.38 -4.30
N TYR A 325 -24.59 4.60 -4.85
CA TYR A 325 -25.73 5.06 -5.64
C TYR A 325 -25.29 5.55 -7.01
N SER A 326 -26.14 5.39 -8.01
CA SER A 326 -25.96 6.02 -9.32
C SER A 326 -26.19 7.54 -9.23
N GLU A 327 -25.78 8.27 -10.27
CA GLU A 327 -26.03 9.71 -10.40
C GLU A 327 -27.53 10.06 -10.41
N LYS A 328 -28.41 9.11 -10.71
CA LYS A 328 -29.86 9.23 -10.64
C LYS A 328 -30.45 8.84 -9.27
N GLY A 329 -29.61 8.47 -8.29
CA GLY A 329 -30.01 8.09 -6.94
C GLY A 329 -30.52 6.65 -6.79
N VAL A 330 -30.25 5.79 -7.79
CA VAL A 330 -30.58 4.36 -7.69
C VAL A 330 -29.47 3.66 -6.90
N LEU A 331 -29.84 2.85 -5.89
CA LEU A 331 -28.89 2.03 -5.13
C LEU A 331 -28.27 0.99 -6.06
N LEU A 332 -26.94 0.95 -6.10
CA LEU A 332 -26.15 0.03 -6.93
C LEU A 332 -25.57 -1.12 -6.10
N GLU A 333 -25.15 -0.83 -4.87
CA GLU A 333 -24.51 -1.80 -3.98
C GLU A 333 -24.77 -1.44 -2.51
N GLU A 334 -24.91 -2.48 -1.66
CA GLU A 334 -25.09 -2.38 -0.20
C GLU A 334 -24.33 -3.48 0.52
#